data_01f142ba785782e7842bf0d4514add8e
#
_entry.id   01f142ba785782e7842bf0d4514add8e
#
_cell.length_a   1.000
_cell.length_b   1.000
_cell.length_c   1.000
_cell.angle_alpha   90.00
_cell.angle_beta   90.00
_cell.angle_gamma   90.00
#
_symmetry.space_group_name_H-M   'P 1'
#
loop_
_entity.id
_entity.type
_entity.pdbx_description
1 polymer ?
#
loop_
_entity_poly.entity_id
_entity_poly.type
_entity_poly.pdbx_seq_one_letter_code
_entity_poly.pdbx_strand_id
1 'polypeptide(L)'
;MYRKDSIIIEEWLKRSDKALLVTGARQIGKTWLIREEIAKSGYRKFEVNFIDQPDLVDYLNVKMSANEFLVKLKMIMPEDCKPQETVVFFDEIQKCPEIVTKIKFLVEEGSFKYVMSGSLLGVELKGITSVPVGYLTVLRMYPMDFEEFMIANNVSKTTLEMLKAKFETCQPVDEFIHQKLLWLFFIYLIVGGMPDAVKIYIATKDIREVDKVQRDIVALYKEDFSQYESEDKKLKLISIYDIIPAELNKQNKKFVFTMLNKELKFDRYENSFLWLKDAGVALPVYNVEAPVVPLKASKSSNVFRLFSNDTGLLTSAYPAETKLELINKNSEVNNGAHFENAVAQQLTANGLEPYFCKKKNIGELDVLVEMDGKVVPIEVKSGKAYKAHKSLDNFMKISDCHIEKAYVLSVANMEQEGSVVYLPIYMCYLLKERKIGKLIVDLDMEGL
;
A
#
# COMPACT_ATOMS: atom_id res chain seq x y z
N MET A 1 18.10 1.94 2.76
CA MET A 1 17.43 1.61 1.49
C MET A 1 16.54 2.78 1.08
N TYR A 2 16.46 3.13 -0.21
CA TYR A 2 15.62 4.26 -0.66
C TYR A 2 14.14 3.95 -0.44
N ARG A 3 13.37 4.95 0.03
CA ARG A 3 11.92 4.92 0.17
C ARG A 3 11.34 6.22 -0.39
N LYS A 4 10.30 6.14 -1.20
CA LYS A 4 9.62 7.31 -1.77
C LYS A 4 9.00 8.20 -0.69
N ASP A 5 8.52 7.57 0.37
CA ASP A 5 7.89 8.26 1.51
C ASP A 5 8.85 9.17 2.27
N SER A 6 10.19 9.04 2.06
CA SER A 6 11.19 9.94 2.63
C SER A 6 10.94 11.39 2.25
N ILE A 7 10.49 11.64 1.01
CA ILE A 7 10.18 12.98 0.51
C ILE A 7 9.06 13.63 1.33
N ILE A 8 8.03 12.86 1.69
CA ILE A 8 6.88 13.34 2.46
C ILE A 8 7.31 13.70 3.89
N ILE A 9 8.15 12.86 4.51
CA ILE A 9 8.66 13.13 5.87
C ILE A 9 9.59 14.34 5.85
N GLU A 10 10.46 14.46 4.84
CA GLU A 10 11.35 15.62 4.66
C GLU A 10 10.55 16.93 4.49
N GLU A 11 9.51 16.91 3.65
CA GLU A 11 8.63 18.07 3.46
C GLU A 11 7.89 18.43 4.76
N TRP A 12 7.41 17.43 5.51
CA TRP A 12 6.77 17.62 6.79
C TRP A 12 7.74 18.25 7.82
N LEU A 13 8.96 17.74 7.92
CA LEU A 13 9.99 18.30 8.82
C LEU A 13 10.26 19.78 8.53
N LYS A 14 10.28 20.17 7.25
CA LYS A 14 10.60 21.52 6.82
C LYS A 14 9.45 22.54 6.95
N ARG A 15 8.21 22.10 6.71
CA ARG A 15 7.10 23.03 6.40
C ARG A 15 5.82 22.81 7.21
N SER A 16 5.69 21.71 7.92
CA SER A 16 4.41 21.38 8.57
C SER A 16 4.38 21.83 10.01
N ASP A 17 3.26 22.43 10.41
CA ASP A 17 2.91 22.75 11.79
C ASP A 17 2.03 21.65 12.42
N LYS A 18 1.74 20.58 11.70
CA LYS A 18 0.92 19.45 12.16
C LYS A 18 1.80 18.31 12.64
N ALA A 19 1.26 17.47 13.52
CA ALA A 19 1.88 16.19 13.83
C ALA A 19 1.80 15.24 12.63
N LEU A 20 2.75 14.28 12.54
CA LEU A 20 2.77 13.25 11.51
C LEU A 20 2.44 11.89 12.13
N LEU A 21 1.50 11.17 11.54
CA LEU A 21 1.18 9.79 11.89
C LEU A 21 1.56 8.88 10.73
N VAL A 22 2.57 8.02 10.95
CA VAL A 22 3.02 7.04 9.96
C VAL A 22 2.41 5.68 10.30
N THR A 23 1.56 5.18 9.40
CA THR A 23 0.81 3.93 9.59
C THR A 23 1.12 2.94 8.45
N GLY A 24 0.75 1.69 8.62
CA GLY A 24 0.93 0.60 7.65
C GLY A 24 1.35 -0.70 8.33
N ALA A 25 1.43 -1.79 7.58
CA ALA A 25 1.74 -3.12 8.08
C ALA A 25 3.03 -3.18 8.91
N ARG A 26 3.19 -4.22 9.73
CA ARG A 26 4.48 -4.46 10.41
C ARG A 26 5.59 -4.75 9.41
N GLN A 27 6.83 -4.44 9.81
CA GLN A 27 8.07 -4.73 9.08
C GLN A 27 8.21 -4.06 7.71
N ILE A 28 7.41 -3.03 7.39
CA ILE A 28 7.57 -2.23 6.16
C ILE A 28 8.58 -1.09 6.29
N GLY A 29 9.23 -0.95 7.46
CA GLY A 29 10.33 -0.01 7.69
C GLY A 29 9.90 1.38 8.20
N LYS A 30 8.72 1.55 8.84
CA LYS A 30 8.24 2.83 9.38
C LYS A 30 9.24 3.49 10.33
N THR A 31 9.58 2.79 11.41
CA THR A 31 10.50 3.27 12.45
C THR A 31 11.86 3.63 11.87
N TRP A 32 12.39 2.78 10.98
CA TRP A 32 13.67 3.02 10.32
C TRP A 32 13.64 4.31 9.49
N LEU A 33 12.60 4.51 8.69
CA LEU A 33 12.46 5.68 7.82
C LEU A 33 12.35 6.97 8.63
N ILE A 34 11.54 6.99 9.69
CA ILE A 34 11.40 8.14 10.56
C ILE A 34 12.74 8.51 11.21
N ARG A 35 13.45 7.52 11.78
CA ARG A 35 14.76 7.73 12.40
C ARG A 35 15.78 8.30 11.41
N GLU A 36 15.82 7.76 10.20
CA GLU A 36 16.72 8.18 9.12
C GLU A 36 16.46 9.63 8.71
N GLU A 37 15.19 10.01 8.49
CA GLU A 37 14.86 11.36 8.04
C GLU A 37 15.03 12.41 9.16
N ILE A 38 14.76 12.08 10.41
CA ILE A 38 15.09 12.98 11.53
C ILE A 38 16.61 13.17 11.63
N ALA A 39 17.39 12.10 11.49
CA ALA A 39 18.85 12.19 11.54
C ALA A 39 19.44 13.10 10.45
N LYS A 40 18.83 13.12 9.25
CA LYS A 40 19.24 13.98 8.13
C LYS A 40 18.82 15.46 8.31
N SER A 41 17.77 15.70 9.09
CA SER A 41 17.13 17.01 9.19
C SER A 41 17.86 18.01 10.06
N GLY A 42 18.76 17.54 10.93
CA GLY A 42 19.43 18.35 11.93
C GLY A 42 18.64 18.56 13.25
N TYR A 43 17.38 18.11 13.30
CA TYR A 43 16.62 18.12 14.56
C TYR A 43 17.18 17.11 15.57
N ARG A 44 17.13 17.47 16.86
CA ARG A 44 17.34 16.51 17.95
C ARG A 44 16.16 15.54 17.98
N LYS A 45 16.42 14.24 18.06
CA LYS A 45 15.40 13.21 18.22
C LYS A 45 15.22 12.86 19.69
N PHE A 46 14.00 12.96 20.20
CA PHE A 46 13.57 12.32 21.43
C PHE A 46 12.57 11.21 21.06
N GLU A 47 12.95 9.98 21.31
CA GLU A 47 12.17 8.80 20.92
C GLU A 47 11.68 8.04 22.15
N VAL A 48 10.39 7.71 22.16
CA VAL A 48 9.74 6.84 23.13
C VAL A 48 9.14 5.65 22.35
N ASN A 49 9.67 4.45 22.57
CA ASN A 49 9.11 3.22 22.05
C ASN A 49 8.30 2.51 23.14
N PHE A 50 6.99 2.40 22.94
CA PHE A 50 6.07 1.88 23.95
C PHE A 50 6.10 0.35 24.11
N ILE A 51 6.80 -0.39 23.22
CA ILE A 51 7.09 -1.82 23.40
C ILE A 51 8.34 -2.01 24.25
N ASP A 52 9.40 -1.24 23.96
CA ASP A 52 10.69 -1.34 24.65
C ASP A 52 10.64 -0.71 26.06
N GLN A 53 9.73 0.26 26.27
CA GLN A 53 9.60 1.06 27.48
C GLN A 53 8.17 0.97 28.04
N PRO A 54 7.71 -0.19 28.50
CA PRO A 54 6.33 -0.39 28.99
C PRO A 54 5.99 0.50 30.20
N ASP A 55 6.95 0.82 31.05
CA ASP A 55 6.76 1.71 32.22
C ASP A 55 6.31 3.12 31.77
N LEU A 56 6.72 3.58 30.59
CA LEU A 56 6.28 4.86 30.05
C LEU A 56 4.83 4.81 29.54
N VAL A 57 4.29 3.64 29.22
CA VAL A 57 2.87 3.48 28.92
C VAL A 57 2.06 3.83 30.17
N ASP A 58 2.38 3.21 31.31
CA ASP A 58 1.68 3.46 32.58
C ASP A 58 1.83 4.93 33.03
N TYR A 59 2.97 5.55 32.74
CA TYR A 59 3.24 6.93 33.09
C TYR A 59 2.51 7.96 32.21
N LEU A 60 2.35 7.71 30.90
CA LEU A 60 1.83 8.65 29.92
C LEU A 60 0.38 8.36 29.48
N ASN A 61 -0.07 7.08 29.51
CA ASN A 61 -1.40 6.67 29.08
C ASN A 61 -2.47 6.86 30.17
N VAL A 62 -2.39 7.96 30.90
CA VAL A 62 -3.32 8.31 31.97
C VAL A 62 -4.18 9.51 31.54
N LYS A 63 -5.43 9.51 31.96
CA LYS A 63 -6.32 10.68 31.77
C LYS A 63 -5.77 11.87 32.54
N MET A 64 -5.22 12.84 31.84
CA MET A 64 -4.65 14.08 32.35
C MET A 64 -4.83 15.20 31.32
N SER A 65 -4.67 16.45 31.78
CA SER A 65 -4.64 17.60 30.87
C SER A 65 -3.42 17.56 29.93
N ALA A 66 -3.49 18.25 28.79
CA ALA A 66 -2.36 18.34 27.87
C ALA A 66 -1.14 19.03 28.51
N ASN A 67 -1.36 20.03 29.40
CA ASN A 67 -0.28 20.68 30.10
C ASN A 67 0.43 19.74 31.08
N GLU A 68 -0.32 18.93 31.84
CA GLU A 68 0.26 17.92 32.72
C GLU A 68 1.04 16.86 31.91
N PHE A 69 0.51 16.45 30.77
CA PHE A 69 1.21 15.54 29.87
C PHE A 69 2.53 16.14 29.37
N LEU A 70 2.52 17.42 28.96
CA LEU A 70 3.72 18.10 28.48
C LEU A 70 4.78 18.24 29.58
N VAL A 71 4.36 18.54 30.82
CA VAL A 71 5.26 18.57 31.98
C VAL A 71 5.89 17.20 32.21
N LYS A 72 5.09 16.14 32.24
CA LYS A 72 5.60 14.76 32.38
C LYS A 72 6.56 14.39 31.26
N LEU A 73 6.22 14.75 30.01
CA LEU A 73 7.06 14.51 28.84
C LEU A 73 8.42 15.22 29.01
N LYS A 74 8.41 16.50 29.38
CA LYS A 74 9.64 17.28 29.62
C LYS A 74 10.50 16.72 30.77
N MET A 75 9.89 16.10 31.80
CA MET A 75 10.62 15.46 32.91
C MET A 75 11.44 14.22 32.49
N ILE A 76 11.01 13.52 31.44
CA ILE A 76 11.72 12.33 30.94
C ILE A 76 12.63 12.65 29.73
N MET A 77 12.60 13.88 29.22
CA MET A 77 13.45 14.31 28.11
C MET A 77 14.86 14.66 28.59
N PRO A 78 15.91 14.31 27.86
CA PRO A 78 17.26 14.80 28.08
C PRO A 78 17.33 16.35 28.00
N GLU A 79 18.28 16.96 28.74
CA GLU A 79 18.46 18.42 28.81
C GLU A 79 18.79 19.06 27.44
N ASP A 80 19.36 18.30 26.51
CA ASP A 80 19.71 18.75 25.17
C ASP A 80 18.51 18.76 24.19
N CYS A 81 17.33 18.31 24.64
CA CYS A 81 16.08 18.40 23.89
C CYS A 81 15.42 19.78 24.04
N LYS A 82 15.84 20.73 23.21
CA LYS A 82 15.33 22.11 23.29
C LYS A 82 14.05 22.30 22.48
N PRO A 83 13.15 23.20 22.94
CA PRO A 83 12.00 23.62 22.13
C PRO A 83 12.43 24.12 20.75
N GLN A 84 11.60 23.87 19.73
CA GLN A 84 11.80 24.22 18.32
C GLN A 84 12.97 23.50 17.61
N GLU A 85 13.83 22.80 18.36
CA GLU A 85 14.98 22.07 17.81
C GLU A 85 14.82 20.54 17.94
N THR A 86 13.70 20.08 18.54
CA THR A 86 13.47 18.66 18.85
C THR A 86 12.24 18.12 18.15
N VAL A 87 12.39 16.92 17.59
CA VAL A 87 11.29 16.07 17.13
C VAL A 87 11.04 14.99 18.17
N VAL A 88 9.83 14.95 18.70
CA VAL A 88 9.36 13.88 19.61
C VAL A 88 8.77 12.76 18.75
N PHE A 89 9.38 11.59 18.84
CA PHE A 89 8.94 10.40 18.11
C PHE A 89 8.33 9.38 19.07
N PHE A 90 7.03 9.15 18.92
CA PHE A 90 6.29 8.10 19.63
C PHE A 90 6.16 6.87 18.72
N ASP A 91 6.91 5.82 19.02
CA ASP A 91 6.86 4.57 18.27
C ASP A 91 5.90 3.58 18.95
N GLU A 92 5.20 2.77 18.14
CA GLU A 92 4.16 1.83 18.58
C GLU A 92 3.04 2.51 19.39
N ILE A 93 2.56 3.65 18.86
CA ILE A 93 1.59 4.56 19.51
C ILE A 93 0.28 3.88 19.92
N GLN A 94 -0.08 2.75 19.31
CA GLN A 94 -1.26 1.97 19.69
C GLN A 94 -1.21 1.47 21.13
N LYS A 95 -0.04 1.40 21.75
CA LYS A 95 0.10 1.06 23.17
C LYS A 95 -0.21 2.24 24.09
N CYS A 96 -0.24 3.47 23.54
CA CYS A 96 -0.51 4.70 24.30
C CYS A 96 -1.47 5.64 23.54
N PRO A 97 -2.74 5.23 23.31
CA PRO A 97 -3.69 5.95 22.46
C PRO A 97 -4.10 7.33 23.02
N GLU A 98 -3.95 7.56 24.32
CA GLU A 98 -4.21 8.85 24.98
C GLU A 98 -3.38 10.01 24.38
N ILE A 99 -2.21 9.74 23.84
CA ILE A 99 -1.36 10.75 23.16
C ILE A 99 -2.07 11.29 21.92
N VAL A 100 -2.69 10.42 21.13
CA VAL A 100 -3.41 10.83 19.90
C VAL A 100 -4.54 11.79 20.24
N THR A 101 -5.23 11.57 21.36
CA THR A 101 -6.29 12.47 21.86
C THR A 101 -5.74 13.84 22.23
N LYS A 102 -4.52 13.91 22.74
CA LYS A 102 -3.87 15.15 23.20
C LYS A 102 -3.10 15.89 22.11
N ILE A 103 -2.87 15.26 20.95
CA ILE A 103 -1.96 15.78 19.92
C ILE A 103 -2.32 17.17 19.43
N LYS A 104 -3.61 17.52 19.36
CA LYS A 104 -4.07 18.87 19.03
C LYS A 104 -3.42 19.93 19.92
N PHE A 105 -3.54 19.76 21.22
CA PHE A 105 -3.03 20.72 22.21
C PHE A 105 -1.50 20.78 22.24
N LEU A 106 -0.84 19.63 21.98
CA LEU A 106 0.62 19.57 21.91
C LEU A 106 1.15 20.31 20.67
N VAL A 107 0.43 20.22 19.56
CA VAL A 107 0.75 20.96 18.33
C VAL A 107 0.48 22.46 18.50
N GLU A 108 -0.64 22.84 19.12
CA GLU A 108 -0.98 24.25 19.40
C GLU A 108 0.01 24.91 20.38
N GLU A 109 0.53 24.18 21.36
CA GLU A 109 1.56 24.67 22.27
C GLU A 109 2.89 24.94 21.53
N GLY A 110 3.22 24.14 20.52
CA GLY A 110 4.24 24.46 19.54
C GLY A 110 5.68 24.27 20.00
N SER A 111 5.98 23.76 21.21
CA SER A 111 7.37 23.55 21.66
C SER A 111 8.12 22.53 20.82
N PHE A 112 7.47 21.48 20.32
CA PHE A 112 8.10 20.37 19.64
C PHE A 112 7.34 19.99 18.36
N LYS A 113 8.03 19.35 17.42
CA LYS A 113 7.40 18.61 16.35
C LYS A 113 7.11 17.18 16.82
N TYR A 114 5.96 16.64 16.44
CA TYR A 114 5.52 15.32 16.89
C TYR A 114 5.35 14.38 15.70
N VAL A 115 6.02 13.25 15.74
CA VAL A 115 5.79 12.13 14.80
C VAL A 115 5.41 10.89 15.59
N MET A 116 4.46 10.13 15.06
CA MET A 116 3.97 8.90 15.68
C MET A 116 4.03 7.79 14.64
N SER A 117 4.35 6.56 15.07
CA SER A 117 4.22 5.38 14.22
C SER A 117 3.45 4.27 14.92
N GLY A 118 2.78 3.45 14.13
CA GLY A 118 2.11 2.25 14.62
C GLY A 118 1.64 1.35 13.49
N SER A 119 1.57 0.05 13.77
CA SER A 119 1.27 -0.96 12.76
C SER A 119 -0.22 -1.27 12.60
N LEU A 120 -1.02 -1.12 13.65
CA LEU A 120 -2.42 -1.52 13.69
C LEU A 120 -3.38 -0.35 13.94
N LEU A 121 -2.92 0.87 13.66
CA LEU A 121 -3.65 2.09 14.01
C LEU A 121 -5.04 2.19 13.40
N GLY A 122 -5.27 1.62 12.22
CA GLY A 122 -6.61 1.56 11.62
C GLY A 122 -7.62 0.76 12.45
N VAL A 123 -7.13 -0.23 13.21
CA VAL A 123 -7.96 -1.10 14.07
C VAL A 123 -8.13 -0.50 15.46
N GLU A 124 -7.05 -0.03 16.07
CA GLU A 124 -7.02 0.39 17.48
C GLU A 124 -7.53 1.82 17.68
N LEU A 125 -7.37 2.71 16.71
CA LEU A 125 -7.94 4.06 16.76
C LEU A 125 -9.47 4.10 16.72
N LYS A 126 -10.14 2.98 16.41
CA LYS A 126 -11.62 2.86 16.52
C LYS A 126 -12.13 3.10 17.95
N GLY A 127 -11.28 2.96 18.95
CA GLY A 127 -11.58 3.27 20.36
C GLY A 127 -11.28 4.71 20.81
N ILE A 128 -10.66 5.51 19.96
CA ILE A 128 -10.32 6.90 20.28
C ILE A 128 -11.51 7.81 20.04
N THR A 129 -11.92 8.51 21.07
CA THR A 129 -13.10 9.37 21.09
C THR A 129 -13.02 10.57 20.13
N SER A 130 -11.81 10.95 19.69
CA SER A 130 -11.60 12.09 18.77
C SER A 130 -10.21 12.02 18.13
N VAL A 131 -10.15 11.74 16.82
CA VAL A 131 -8.95 12.04 16.04
C VAL A 131 -9.01 13.53 15.68
N PRO A 132 -8.03 14.35 16.08
CA PRO A 132 -8.09 15.79 15.86
C PRO A 132 -7.85 16.11 14.38
N VAL A 133 -8.95 16.21 13.64
CA VAL A 133 -8.96 16.62 12.24
C VAL A 133 -8.35 18.03 12.13
N GLY A 134 -7.35 18.18 11.26
CA GLY A 134 -6.67 19.46 11.07
C GLY A 134 -5.28 19.57 11.73
N TYR A 135 -4.99 18.80 12.77
CA TYR A 135 -3.72 18.82 13.51
C TYR A 135 -2.80 17.62 13.21
N LEU A 136 -3.29 16.69 12.42
CA LEU A 136 -2.61 15.45 12.11
C LEU A 136 -2.54 15.23 10.58
N THR A 137 -1.34 14.97 10.08
CA THR A 137 -1.10 14.45 8.73
C THR A 137 -0.89 12.96 8.82
N VAL A 138 -1.58 12.17 8.01
CA VAL A 138 -1.44 10.71 8.00
C VAL A 138 -0.66 10.29 6.76
N LEU A 139 0.45 9.61 6.97
CA LEU A 139 1.23 8.93 5.94
C LEU A 139 0.99 7.42 6.04
N ARG A 140 0.37 6.83 5.03
CA ARG A 140 0.20 5.39 4.94
C ARG A 140 1.31 4.79 4.10
N MET A 141 2.22 4.07 4.76
CA MET A 141 3.30 3.35 4.10
C MET A 141 2.84 1.96 3.63
N TYR A 142 3.42 1.53 2.53
CA TYR A 142 3.23 0.20 1.95
C TYR A 142 4.57 -0.55 1.86
N PRO A 143 4.60 -1.88 1.62
CA PRO A 143 5.82 -2.55 1.18
C PRO A 143 6.47 -1.82 0.01
N MET A 144 7.75 -2.00 -0.20
CA MET A 144 8.48 -1.38 -1.31
C MET A 144 7.81 -1.71 -2.63
N ASP A 145 7.56 -0.69 -3.42
CA ASP A 145 7.02 -0.87 -4.76
C ASP A 145 8.11 -1.26 -5.77
N PHE A 146 7.71 -1.51 -7.03
CA PHE A 146 8.66 -1.98 -8.02
C PHE A 146 9.74 -0.93 -8.37
N GLU A 147 9.43 0.38 -8.32
CA GLU A 147 10.43 1.44 -8.53
C GLU A 147 11.48 1.44 -7.40
N GLU A 148 11.04 1.34 -6.15
CA GLU A 148 11.94 1.22 -4.99
C GLU A 148 12.79 -0.06 -5.06
N PHE A 149 12.19 -1.17 -5.54
CA PHE A 149 12.90 -2.43 -5.77
C PHE A 149 13.94 -2.32 -6.89
N MET A 150 13.63 -1.64 -7.99
CA MET A 150 14.59 -1.35 -9.07
C MET A 150 15.79 -0.55 -8.54
N ILE A 151 15.53 0.52 -7.78
CA ILE A 151 16.59 1.36 -7.17
C ILE A 151 17.45 0.54 -6.23
N ALA A 152 16.84 -0.32 -5.39
CA ALA A 152 17.55 -1.19 -4.46
C ALA A 152 18.43 -2.23 -5.19
N ASN A 153 18.08 -2.61 -6.42
CA ASN A 153 18.87 -3.47 -7.29
C ASN A 153 19.79 -2.70 -8.26
N ASN A 154 20.11 -1.45 -7.96
CA ASN A 154 21.05 -0.59 -8.71
C ASN A 154 20.62 -0.26 -10.15
N VAL A 155 19.32 -0.26 -10.45
CA VAL A 155 18.83 0.33 -11.70
C VAL A 155 19.12 1.84 -11.68
N SER A 156 19.79 2.34 -12.71
CA SER A 156 20.25 3.73 -12.75
C SER A 156 19.10 4.74 -12.83
N LYS A 157 19.30 5.91 -12.29
CA LYS A 157 18.35 7.03 -12.40
C LYS A 157 18.05 7.36 -13.86
N THR A 158 19.05 7.33 -14.73
CA THR A 158 18.90 7.54 -16.18
C THR A 158 17.93 6.52 -16.81
N THR A 159 18.00 5.23 -16.37
CA THR A 159 17.05 4.22 -16.84
C THR A 159 15.62 4.54 -16.38
N LEU A 160 15.43 4.97 -15.12
CA LEU A 160 14.11 5.34 -14.62
C LEU A 160 13.53 6.56 -15.35
N GLU A 161 14.35 7.56 -15.62
CA GLU A 161 13.96 8.74 -16.40
C GLU A 161 13.60 8.38 -17.85
N MET A 162 14.37 7.49 -18.48
CA MET A 162 14.06 6.94 -19.81
C MET A 162 12.74 6.19 -19.81
N LEU A 163 12.46 5.34 -18.83
CA LEU A 163 11.19 4.62 -18.72
C LEU A 163 10.02 5.58 -18.60
N LYS A 164 10.16 6.63 -17.80
CA LYS A 164 9.14 7.68 -17.66
C LYS A 164 8.89 8.40 -19.00
N ALA A 165 9.95 8.81 -19.71
CA ALA A 165 9.82 9.45 -21.03
C ALA A 165 9.15 8.51 -22.06
N LYS A 166 9.51 7.22 -22.06
CA LYS A 166 8.88 6.22 -22.94
C LYS A 166 7.40 6.04 -22.61
N PHE A 167 7.03 6.00 -21.33
CA PHE A 167 5.64 5.94 -20.89
C PHE A 167 4.82 7.16 -21.34
N GLU A 168 5.36 8.36 -21.19
CA GLU A 168 4.71 9.61 -21.60
C GLU A 168 4.50 9.70 -23.12
N THR A 169 5.43 9.17 -23.90
CA THR A 169 5.40 9.21 -25.38
C THR A 169 4.81 7.95 -26.00
N CYS A 170 4.39 6.96 -25.21
CA CYS A 170 3.89 5.66 -25.64
C CYS A 170 4.84 4.94 -26.62
N GLN A 171 6.16 5.04 -26.39
CA GLN A 171 7.16 4.41 -27.26
C GLN A 171 7.79 3.17 -26.65
N PRO A 172 8.12 2.14 -27.44
CA PRO A 172 8.73 0.92 -26.95
C PRO A 172 10.07 1.18 -26.28
N VAL A 173 10.36 0.38 -25.26
CA VAL A 173 11.67 0.30 -24.60
C VAL A 173 12.60 -0.53 -25.48
N ASP A 174 13.89 -0.22 -25.48
CA ASP A 174 14.90 -1.09 -26.10
C ASP A 174 14.73 -2.53 -25.65
N GLU A 175 14.76 -3.48 -26.58
CA GLU A 175 14.40 -4.88 -26.31
C GLU A 175 15.32 -5.53 -25.24
N PHE A 176 16.60 -5.20 -25.24
CA PHE A 176 17.52 -5.74 -24.26
C PHE A 176 17.19 -5.21 -22.84
N ILE A 177 16.88 -3.93 -22.72
CA ILE A 177 16.47 -3.30 -21.44
C ILE A 177 15.11 -3.85 -21.02
N HIS A 178 14.15 -3.97 -21.94
CA HIS A 178 12.83 -4.54 -21.69
C HIS A 178 12.93 -5.94 -21.08
N GLN A 179 13.73 -6.82 -21.69
CA GLN A 179 13.89 -8.19 -21.20
C GLN A 179 14.55 -8.26 -19.81
N LYS A 180 15.52 -7.39 -19.53
CA LYS A 180 16.14 -7.30 -18.21
C LYS A 180 15.19 -6.79 -17.12
N LEU A 181 14.39 -5.77 -17.42
CA LEU A 181 13.42 -5.23 -16.50
C LEU A 181 12.25 -6.20 -16.25
N LEU A 182 11.83 -6.91 -17.30
CA LEU A 182 10.84 -7.97 -17.16
C LEU A 182 11.35 -9.10 -16.27
N TRP A 183 12.62 -9.52 -16.43
CA TRP A 183 13.25 -10.48 -15.55
C TRP A 183 13.30 -9.99 -14.10
N LEU A 184 13.68 -8.74 -13.88
CA LEU A 184 13.71 -8.13 -12.55
C LEU A 184 12.30 -8.05 -11.93
N PHE A 185 11.27 -7.84 -12.74
CA PHE A 185 9.89 -7.86 -12.29
C PHE A 185 9.46 -9.27 -11.84
N PHE A 186 9.82 -10.32 -12.56
CA PHE A 186 9.57 -11.69 -12.13
C PHE A 186 10.26 -12.01 -10.79
N ILE A 187 11.48 -11.51 -10.59
CA ILE A 187 12.16 -11.61 -9.30
C ILE A 187 11.38 -10.86 -8.22
N TYR A 188 10.88 -9.67 -8.53
CA TYR A 188 10.05 -8.90 -7.59
C TYR A 188 8.75 -9.64 -7.21
N LEU A 189 8.12 -10.38 -8.12
CA LEU A 189 6.96 -11.21 -7.79
C LEU A 189 7.27 -12.25 -6.70
N ILE A 190 8.51 -12.72 -6.64
CA ILE A 190 8.95 -13.74 -5.66
C ILE A 190 9.47 -13.10 -4.37
N VAL A 191 10.29 -12.07 -4.50
CA VAL A 191 10.94 -11.40 -3.35
C VAL A 191 9.97 -10.46 -2.64
N GLY A 192 9.09 -9.80 -3.40
CA GLY A 192 8.21 -8.77 -2.89
C GLY A 192 8.91 -7.47 -2.51
N GLY A 193 8.19 -6.65 -1.77
CA GLY A 193 8.63 -5.34 -1.29
C GLY A 193 8.87 -5.27 0.22
N MET A 194 8.85 -6.39 0.96
CA MET A 194 9.20 -6.38 2.37
C MET A 194 10.69 -6.06 2.55
N PRO A 195 11.06 -4.97 3.27
CA PRO A 195 12.44 -4.48 3.30
C PRO A 195 13.48 -5.53 3.68
N ASP A 196 13.18 -6.40 4.65
CA ASP A 196 14.13 -7.44 5.08
C ASP A 196 14.25 -8.55 4.03
N ALA A 197 13.18 -8.93 3.34
CA ALA A 197 13.24 -9.85 2.21
C ALA A 197 14.09 -9.28 1.06
N VAL A 198 13.89 -7.99 0.73
CA VAL A 198 14.69 -7.29 -0.29
C VAL A 198 16.16 -7.21 0.11
N LYS A 199 16.46 -6.89 1.37
CA LYS A 199 17.82 -6.87 1.91
C LYS A 199 18.55 -8.20 1.75
N ILE A 200 17.89 -9.30 2.15
CA ILE A 200 18.43 -10.66 2.03
C ILE A 200 18.66 -11.01 0.57
N TYR A 201 17.69 -10.71 -0.30
CA TYR A 201 17.86 -10.94 -1.74
C TYR A 201 19.07 -10.18 -2.32
N ILE A 202 19.23 -8.90 -1.98
CA ILE A 202 20.38 -8.10 -2.47
C ILE A 202 21.70 -8.70 -2.00
N ALA A 203 21.79 -9.13 -0.74
CA ALA A 203 23.00 -9.64 -0.13
C ALA A 203 23.39 -11.06 -0.62
N THR A 204 22.41 -11.94 -0.83
CA THR A 204 22.67 -13.37 -1.04
C THR A 204 22.30 -13.86 -2.44
N LYS A 205 21.32 -13.21 -3.10
CA LYS A 205 20.64 -13.70 -4.32
C LYS A 205 20.01 -15.09 -4.15
N ASP A 206 19.85 -15.56 -2.93
CA ASP A 206 19.28 -16.87 -2.60
C ASP A 206 17.80 -16.74 -2.23
N ILE A 207 16.94 -17.31 -3.08
CA ILE A 207 15.48 -17.29 -2.89
C ILE A 207 15.05 -18.12 -1.66
N ARG A 208 15.86 -19.11 -1.23
CA ARG A 208 15.55 -19.90 -0.04
C ARG A 208 15.70 -19.08 1.24
N GLU A 209 16.72 -18.23 1.29
CA GLU A 209 16.90 -17.31 2.42
C GLU A 209 15.81 -16.24 2.46
N VAL A 210 15.39 -15.74 1.30
CA VAL A 210 14.23 -14.84 1.17
C VAL A 210 12.94 -15.51 1.68
N ASP A 211 12.73 -16.78 1.30
CA ASP A 211 11.52 -17.54 1.70
C ASP A 211 11.43 -17.71 3.24
N LYS A 212 12.56 -17.94 3.93
CA LYS A 212 12.59 -17.99 5.39
C LYS A 212 12.10 -16.68 6.00
N VAL A 213 12.64 -15.55 5.55
CA VAL A 213 12.25 -14.23 6.04
C VAL A 213 10.77 -13.94 5.77
N GLN A 214 10.27 -14.29 4.59
CA GLN A 214 8.85 -14.11 4.25
C GLN A 214 7.94 -14.95 5.16
N ARG A 215 8.30 -16.20 5.45
CA ARG A 215 7.52 -17.07 6.37
C ARG A 215 7.53 -16.53 7.80
N ASP A 216 8.65 -16.01 8.26
CA ASP A 216 8.75 -15.36 9.57
C ASP A 216 7.82 -14.13 9.65
N ILE A 217 7.78 -13.30 8.59
CA ILE A 217 6.87 -12.16 8.51
C ILE A 217 5.40 -12.61 8.56
N VAL A 218 5.04 -13.66 7.80
CA VAL A 218 3.67 -14.21 7.80
C VAL A 218 3.31 -14.77 9.18
N ALA A 219 4.24 -15.44 9.86
CA ALA A 219 4.02 -15.95 11.21
C ALA A 219 3.75 -14.79 12.19
N LEU A 220 4.54 -13.72 12.12
CA LEU A 220 4.33 -12.52 12.94
C LEU A 220 2.98 -11.84 12.66
N TYR A 221 2.53 -11.77 11.41
CA TYR A 221 1.20 -11.26 11.10
C TYR A 221 0.10 -12.09 11.78
N LYS A 222 0.23 -13.42 11.76
CA LYS A 222 -0.73 -14.32 12.41
C LYS A 222 -0.71 -14.23 13.95
N GLU A 223 0.47 -13.97 14.53
CA GLU A 223 0.60 -13.68 15.96
C GLU A 223 -0.13 -12.39 16.33
N ASP A 224 -0.01 -11.35 15.51
CA ASP A 224 -0.72 -10.09 15.71
C ASP A 224 -2.24 -10.26 15.71
N PHE A 225 -2.78 -11.10 14.81
CA PHE A 225 -4.20 -11.40 14.83
C PHE A 225 -4.65 -11.96 16.19
N SER A 226 -3.73 -12.60 16.91
CA SER A 226 -3.97 -13.22 18.23
C SER A 226 -3.98 -12.23 19.39
N GLN A 227 -3.23 -11.15 19.29
CA GLN A 227 -3.08 -10.18 20.39
C GLN A 227 -4.29 -9.24 20.53
N TYR A 228 -5.02 -9.02 19.44
CA TYR A 228 -6.00 -7.95 19.35
C TYR A 228 -7.45 -8.42 19.21
N GLU A 229 -7.70 -9.72 19.10
CA GLU A 229 -9.05 -10.24 18.93
C GLU A 229 -9.31 -11.51 19.78
N SER A 230 -10.60 -11.77 20.05
CA SER A 230 -11.00 -13.02 20.71
C SER A 230 -10.60 -14.25 19.89
N GLU A 231 -10.42 -15.41 20.54
CA GLU A 231 -10.00 -16.65 19.87
C GLU A 231 -10.82 -16.99 18.62
N ASP A 232 -12.15 -16.82 18.65
CA ASP A 232 -13.02 -17.09 17.50
C ASP A 232 -12.75 -16.15 16.32
N LYS A 233 -12.45 -14.89 16.59
CA LYS A 233 -12.13 -13.90 15.54
C LYS A 233 -10.73 -14.09 14.99
N LYS A 234 -9.76 -14.46 15.83
CA LYS A 234 -8.41 -14.82 15.44
C LYS A 234 -8.41 -15.95 14.41
N LEU A 235 -9.11 -17.05 14.69
CA LEU A 235 -9.20 -18.18 13.76
C LEU A 235 -9.82 -17.76 12.42
N LYS A 236 -10.79 -16.85 12.43
CA LYS A 236 -11.37 -16.31 11.21
C LYS A 236 -10.37 -15.47 10.41
N LEU A 237 -9.62 -14.57 11.07
CA LEU A 237 -8.59 -13.75 10.42
C LEU A 237 -7.51 -14.62 9.78
N ILE A 238 -6.99 -15.62 10.50
CA ILE A 238 -6.00 -16.56 9.99
C ILE A 238 -6.56 -17.32 8.79
N SER A 239 -7.79 -17.87 8.90
CA SER A 239 -8.42 -18.62 7.82
C SER A 239 -8.63 -17.77 6.56
N ILE A 240 -9.06 -16.52 6.71
CA ILE A 240 -9.20 -15.57 5.57
C ILE A 240 -7.85 -15.30 4.93
N TYR A 241 -6.83 -15.02 5.73
CA TYR A 241 -5.49 -14.71 5.23
C TYR A 241 -4.89 -15.91 4.47
N ASP A 242 -5.01 -17.11 5.02
CA ASP A 242 -4.45 -18.34 4.44
C ASP A 242 -5.09 -18.77 3.13
N ILE A 243 -6.35 -18.43 2.87
CA ILE A 243 -7.01 -18.79 1.62
C ILE A 243 -6.81 -17.78 0.50
N ILE A 244 -6.20 -16.60 0.74
CA ILE A 244 -5.96 -15.58 -0.30
C ILE A 244 -5.30 -16.19 -1.54
N PRO A 245 -4.20 -16.96 -1.46
CA PRO A 245 -3.54 -17.52 -2.63
C PRO A 245 -4.45 -18.47 -3.42
N ALA A 246 -5.24 -19.29 -2.73
CA ALA A 246 -6.16 -20.23 -3.35
C ALA A 246 -7.34 -19.53 -4.05
N GLU A 247 -7.87 -18.46 -3.45
CA GLU A 247 -8.97 -17.67 -4.03
C GLU A 247 -8.52 -16.92 -5.30
N LEU A 248 -7.32 -16.38 -5.32
CA LEU A 248 -6.76 -15.67 -6.48
C LEU A 248 -6.44 -16.60 -7.66
N ASN A 249 -6.17 -17.88 -7.41
CA ASN A 249 -5.90 -18.88 -8.47
C ASN A 249 -7.16 -19.44 -9.13
N LYS A 250 -8.34 -19.18 -8.61
CA LYS A 250 -9.60 -19.63 -9.23
C LYS A 250 -9.90 -18.85 -10.51
N GLN A 251 -10.61 -19.47 -11.44
CA GLN A 251 -11.15 -18.76 -12.60
C GLN A 251 -12.07 -17.60 -12.22
N ASN A 252 -12.88 -17.81 -11.18
CA ASN A 252 -13.70 -16.75 -10.59
C ASN A 252 -13.01 -16.28 -9.30
N LYS A 253 -12.27 -15.20 -9.39
CA LYS A 253 -11.47 -14.63 -8.29
C LYS A 253 -12.30 -13.85 -7.25
N LYS A 254 -13.63 -13.86 -7.38
CA LYS A 254 -14.53 -13.33 -6.36
C LYS A 254 -14.33 -14.13 -5.07
N PHE A 255 -14.09 -13.44 -3.95
CA PHE A 255 -13.97 -14.09 -2.66
C PHE A 255 -15.25 -14.85 -2.29
N VAL A 256 -15.14 -16.15 -2.03
CA VAL A 256 -16.29 -17.04 -1.81
C VAL A 256 -16.34 -17.47 -0.35
N PHE A 257 -17.28 -16.90 0.41
CA PHE A 257 -17.44 -17.16 1.86
C PHE A 257 -17.72 -18.60 2.24
N THR A 258 -18.39 -19.36 1.36
CA THR A 258 -18.69 -20.78 1.59
C THR A 258 -17.44 -21.67 1.66
N MET A 259 -16.29 -21.17 1.24
CA MET A 259 -15.00 -21.88 1.43
C MET A 259 -14.51 -21.82 2.87
N LEU A 260 -14.89 -20.78 3.62
CA LEU A 260 -14.57 -20.68 5.05
C LEU A 260 -15.52 -21.54 5.90
N ASN A 261 -16.81 -21.55 5.55
CA ASN A 261 -17.83 -22.39 6.16
C ASN A 261 -19.11 -22.36 5.30
N LYS A 262 -19.73 -23.53 5.05
CA LYS A 262 -20.90 -23.67 4.16
C LYS A 262 -22.16 -22.88 4.60
N GLU A 263 -22.25 -22.50 5.87
CA GLU A 263 -23.43 -21.85 6.46
C GLU A 263 -23.26 -20.34 6.69
N LEU A 264 -22.13 -19.73 6.28
CA LEU A 264 -21.80 -18.37 6.70
C LEU A 264 -22.12 -17.31 5.66
N LYS A 265 -22.72 -16.20 6.14
CA LYS A 265 -23.02 -14.97 5.39
C LYS A 265 -21.92 -13.93 5.57
N PHE A 266 -21.79 -13.02 4.61
CA PHE A 266 -20.84 -11.90 4.59
C PHE A 266 -20.80 -11.12 5.92
N ASP A 267 -21.97 -10.80 6.49
CA ASP A 267 -22.11 -9.95 7.68
C ASP A 267 -21.31 -10.47 8.90
N ARG A 268 -21.05 -11.79 8.98
CA ARG A 268 -20.25 -12.38 10.05
C ARG A 268 -18.73 -12.21 9.88
N TYR A 269 -18.28 -11.88 8.67
CA TYR A 269 -16.85 -11.74 8.34
C TYR A 269 -16.46 -10.31 7.94
N GLU A 270 -17.41 -9.41 7.72
CA GLU A 270 -17.17 -8.05 7.28
C GLU A 270 -16.12 -7.34 8.16
N ASN A 271 -16.30 -7.42 9.48
CA ASN A 271 -15.34 -6.85 10.43
C ASN A 271 -13.93 -7.46 10.30
N SER A 272 -13.82 -8.75 9.96
CA SER A 272 -12.53 -9.42 9.78
C SER A 272 -11.81 -8.94 8.50
N PHE A 273 -12.55 -8.70 7.41
CA PHE A 273 -11.98 -8.12 6.20
C PHE A 273 -11.57 -6.67 6.39
N LEU A 274 -12.39 -5.88 7.07
CA LEU A 274 -12.06 -4.50 7.43
C LEU A 274 -10.81 -4.47 8.32
N TRP A 275 -10.70 -5.41 9.25
CA TRP A 275 -9.54 -5.54 10.11
C TRP A 275 -8.26 -5.80 9.29
N LEU A 276 -8.26 -6.79 8.39
CA LEU A 276 -7.09 -7.11 7.54
C LEU A 276 -6.70 -5.93 6.64
N LYS A 277 -7.69 -5.20 6.10
CA LYS A 277 -7.47 -3.97 5.33
C LYS A 277 -6.84 -2.88 6.18
N ASP A 278 -7.40 -2.62 7.37
CA ASP A 278 -6.97 -1.55 8.27
C ASP A 278 -5.58 -1.85 8.86
N ALA A 279 -5.29 -3.13 9.14
CA ALA A 279 -3.96 -3.61 9.50
C ALA A 279 -2.93 -3.50 8.35
N GLY A 280 -3.40 -3.29 7.13
CA GLY A 280 -2.55 -3.17 5.94
C GLY A 280 -1.97 -4.47 5.44
N VAL A 281 -2.50 -5.63 5.86
CA VAL A 281 -1.99 -6.97 5.47
C VAL A 281 -2.72 -7.58 4.28
N ALA A 282 -3.89 -7.04 3.92
CA ALA A 282 -4.63 -7.43 2.73
C ALA A 282 -5.28 -6.23 2.04
N LEU A 283 -5.53 -6.36 0.74
CA LEU A 283 -6.06 -5.31 -0.13
C LEU A 283 -7.38 -5.79 -0.73
N PRO A 284 -8.55 -5.41 -0.19
CA PRO A 284 -9.83 -5.70 -0.80
C PRO A 284 -10.08 -4.77 -1.99
N VAL A 285 -10.31 -5.35 -3.16
CA VAL A 285 -10.69 -4.67 -4.40
C VAL A 285 -12.15 -5.00 -4.67
N TYR A 286 -13.00 -3.97 -4.68
CA TYR A 286 -14.46 -4.15 -4.75
C TYR A 286 -14.99 -4.06 -6.18
N ASN A 287 -16.11 -4.75 -6.42
CA ASN A 287 -16.86 -4.57 -7.65
C ASN A 287 -17.58 -3.22 -7.68
N VAL A 288 -17.63 -2.58 -8.85
CA VAL A 288 -18.47 -1.41 -9.10
C VAL A 288 -19.58 -1.75 -10.08
N GLU A 289 -20.80 -1.26 -9.77
CA GLU A 289 -21.98 -1.51 -10.57
C GLU A 289 -22.14 -0.48 -11.70
N ALA A 290 -21.74 0.76 -11.46
CA ALA A 290 -21.70 1.82 -12.45
C ALA A 290 -20.27 2.37 -12.56
N PRO A 291 -19.58 2.17 -13.70
CA PRO A 291 -18.20 2.62 -13.86
C PRO A 291 -18.15 4.12 -14.26
N VAL A 292 -18.69 4.96 -13.39
CA VAL A 292 -18.70 6.43 -13.52
C VAL A 292 -18.05 7.07 -12.29
N VAL A 293 -17.44 8.22 -12.47
CA VAL A 293 -16.81 8.97 -11.37
C VAL A 293 -17.90 9.59 -10.48
N PRO A 294 -17.85 9.45 -9.15
CA PRO A 294 -16.84 8.69 -8.39
C PRO A 294 -17.17 7.19 -8.33
N LEU A 295 -16.21 6.32 -8.69
CA LEU A 295 -16.39 4.86 -8.67
C LEU A 295 -16.86 4.33 -7.32
N LYS A 296 -16.42 4.96 -6.24
CA LYS A 296 -16.81 4.62 -4.88
C LYS A 296 -18.33 4.68 -4.64
N ALA A 297 -19.06 5.52 -5.39
CA ALA A 297 -20.52 5.68 -5.23
C ALA A 297 -21.30 4.43 -5.65
N SER A 298 -20.76 3.63 -6.57
CA SER A 298 -21.39 2.39 -7.08
C SER A 298 -20.74 1.10 -6.58
N LYS A 299 -19.95 1.18 -5.52
CA LYS A 299 -19.24 0.06 -4.93
C LYS A 299 -20.18 -0.95 -4.28
N SER A 300 -20.07 -2.21 -4.66
CA SER A 300 -20.77 -3.33 -4.01
C SER A 300 -20.03 -3.74 -2.74
N SER A 301 -20.67 -3.67 -1.57
CA SER A 301 -20.01 -3.99 -0.29
C SER A 301 -19.63 -5.46 -0.14
N ASN A 302 -20.41 -6.37 -0.74
CA ASN A 302 -20.28 -7.82 -0.56
C ASN A 302 -19.66 -8.57 -1.75
N VAL A 303 -19.20 -7.84 -2.78
CA VAL A 303 -18.57 -8.42 -3.97
C VAL A 303 -17.17 -7.82 -4.13
N PHE A 304 -16.16 -8.58 -3.74
CA PHE A 304 -14.78 -8.13 -3.80
C PHE A 304 -13.82 -9.29 -4.09
N ARG A 305 -12.61 -8.94 -4.49
CA ARG A 305 -11.43 -9.79 -4.53
C ARG A 305 -10.52 -9.39 -3.38
N LEU A 306 -9.79 -10.33 -2.79
CA LEU A 306 -8.86 -10.05 -1.70
C LEU A 306 -7.44 -10.36 -2.17
N PHE A 307 -6.61 -9.33 -2.25
CA PHE A 307 -5.20 -9.43 -2.61
C PHE A 307 -4.32 -9.36 -1.37
N SER A 308 -3.12 -9.94 -1.44
CA SER A 308 -2.08 -9.74 -0.44
C SER A 308 -1.52 -8.32 -0.55
N ASN A 309 -1.12 -7.74 0.57
CA ASN A 309 -0.43 -6.45 0.60
C ASN A 309 0.97 -6.48 -0.05
N ASP A 310 1.53 -7.67 -0.21
CA ASP A 310 2.85 -7.89 -0.82
C ASP A 310 2.86 -9.14 -1.69
N THR A 311 3.39 -9.01 -2.91
CA THR A 311 3.43 -10.12 -3.86
C THR A 311 4.40 -11.22 -3.44
N GLY A 312 5.49 -10.88 -2.73
CA GLY A 312 6.41 -11.86 -2.17
C GLY A 312 5.79 -12.68 -1.04
N LEU A 313 5.00 -12.04 -0.18
CA LEU A 313 4.25 -12.74 0.87
C LEU A 313 3.17 -13.64 0.27
N LEU A 314 2.50 -13.22 -0.81
CA LEU A 314 1.60 -14.09 -1.57
C LEU A 314 2.35 -15.32 -2.09
N THR A 315 3.52 -15.12 -2.68
CA THR A 315 4.33 -16.16 -3.28
C THR A 315 4.94 -17.10 -2.22
N SER A 316 5.13 -16.63 -0.98
CA SER A 316 5.65 -17.47 0.12
C SER A 316 4.72 -18.66 0.49
N ALA A 317 3.44 -18.58 0.11
CA ALA A 317 2.49 -19.68 0.28
C ALA A 317 2.73 -20.87 -0.67
N TYR A 318 3.58 -20.68 -1.70
CA TYR A 318 3.86 -21.72 -2.70
C TYR A 318 5.17 -22.44 -2.40
N PRO A 319 5.32 -23.72 -2.81
CA PRO A 319 6.58 -24.44 -2.73
C PRO A 319 7.70 -23.73 -3.49
N ALA A 320 8.96 -23.94 -3.07
CA ALA A 320 10.11 -23.30 -3.68
C ALA A 320 10.26 -23.64 -5.17
N GLU A 321 9.91 -24.85 -5.57
CA GLU A 321 9.92 -25.32 -6.95
C GLU A 321 8.97 -24.49 -7.83
N THR A 322 7.75 -24.24 -7.34
CA THR A 322 6.76 -23.39 -8.03
C THR A 322 7.23 -21.95 -8.18
N LYS A 323 7.99 -21.43 -7.20
CA LYS A 323 8.59 -20.07 -7.31
C LYS A 323 9.61 -19.98 -8.45
N LEU A 324 10.41 -21.01 -8.65
CA LEU A 324 11.35 -21.07 -9.76
C LEU A 324 10.62 -21.16 -11.12
N GLU A 325 9.48 -21.83 -11.18
CA GLU A 325 8.66 -21.90 -12.37
C GLU A 325 8.05 -20.53 -12.74
N LEU A 326 7.72 -19.68 -11.77
CA LEU A 326 7.29 -18.30 -12.03
C LEU A 326 8.34 -17.49 -12.80
N ILE A 327 9.63 -17.76 -12.58
CA ILE A 327 10.74 -17.11 -13.28
C ILE A 327 10.94 -17.71 -14.67
N ASN A 328 10.66 -19.00 -14.85
CA ASN A 328 10.83 -19.67 -16.13
C ASN A 328 9.72 -19.28 -17.13
N LYS A 329 10.08 -18.50 -18.14
CA LYS A 329 9.17 -17.99 -19.19
C LYS A 329 8.35 -19.07 -19.94
N ASN A 330 8.73 -20.33 -19.84
CA ASN A 330 8.10 -21.48 -20.48
C ASN A 330 7.20 -22.29 -19.54
N SER A 331 6.96 -21.82 -18.31
CA SER A 331 6.14 -22.55 -17.35
C SER A 331 4.66 -22.48 -17.72
N GLU A 332 3.96 -23.60 -17.53
CA GLU A 332 2.48 -23.66 -17.60
C GLU A 332 1.80 -23.03 -16.38
N VAL A 333 2.58 -22.48 -15.45
CA VAL A 333 2.07 -21.83 -14.23
C VAL A 333 1.26 -20.60 -14.61
N ASN A 334 0.03 -20.54 -14.14
CA ASN A 334 -0.85 -19.40 -14.32
C ASN A 334 -0.36 -18.20 -13.50
N ASN A 335 0.43 -17.34 -14.10
CA ASN A 335 0.95 -16.12 -13.48
C ASN A 335 -0.13 -15.02 -13.26
N GLY A 336 -1.37 -15.24 -13.71
CA GLY A 336 -2.43 -14.24 -13.67
C GLY A 336 -2.70 -13.71 -12.25
N ALA A 337 -2.74 -14.61 -11.25
CA ALA A 337 -2.96 -14.23 -9.86
C ALA A 337 -1.84 -13.33 -9.31
N HIS A 338 -0.59 -13.67 -9.60
CA HIS A 338 0.59 -12.89 -9.16
C HIS A 338 0.66 -11.53 -9.85
N PHE A 339 0.35 -11.47 -11.15
CA PHE A 339 0.31 -10.22 -11.92
C PHE A 339 -0.77 -9.29 -11.39
N GLU A 340 -1.99 -9.78 -11.19
CA GLU A 340 -3.08 -8.98 -10.66
C GLU A 340 -2.79 -8.51 -9.23
N ASN A 341 -2.19 -9.36 -8.39
CA ASN A 341 -1.77 -8.94 -7.05
C ASN A 341 -0.72 -7.83 -7.09
N ALA A 342 0.31 -7.97 -7.92
CA ALA A 342 1.34 -6.94 -8.06
C ALA A 342 0.78 -5.62 -8.60
N VAL A 343 -0.18 -5.68 -9.54
CA VAL A 343 -0.87 -4.49 -10.06
C VAL A 343 -1.73 -3.84 -8.97
N ALA A 344 -2.54 -4.61 -8.24
CA ALA A 344 -3.36 -4.09 -7.15
C ALA A 344 -2.51 -3.44 -6.04
N GLN A 345 -1.41 -4.10 -5.65
CA GLN A 345 -0.42 -3.57 -4.70
C GLN A 345 0.17 -2.25 -5.22
N GLN A 346 0.65 -2.22 -6.45
CA GLN A 346 1.30 -1.05 -7.04
C GLN A 346 0.35 0.15 -7.17
N LEU A 347 -0.87 -0.06 -7.67
CA LEU A 347 -1.87 1.00 -7.79
C LEU A 347 -2.22 1.58 -6.41
N THR A 348 -2.38 0.70 -5.41
CA THR A 348 -2.65 1.13 -4.03
C THR A 348 -1.47 1.92 -3.44
N ALA A 349 -0.24 1.50 -3.67
CA ALA A 349 0.96 2.22 -3.22
C ALA A 349 1.12 3.58 -3.94
N ASN A 350 0.60 3.72 -5.15
CA ASN A 350 0.55 4.98 -5.89
C ASN A 350 -0.60 5.92 -5.45
N GLY A 351 -1.38 5.52 -4.43
CA GLY A 351 -2.50 6.31 -3.91
C GLY A 351 -3.82 6.15 -4.67
N LEU A 352 -3.87 5.24 -5.66
CA LEU A 352 -5.10 4.92 -6.38
C LEU A 352 -5.91 3.86 -5.62
N GLU A 353 -7.24 3.95 -5.68
CA GLU A 353 -8.14 2.92 -5.14
C GLU A 353 -8.58 2.01 -6.30
N PRO A 354 -8.07 0.75 -6.37
CA PRO A 354 -8.47 -0.16 -7.43
C PRO A 354 -9.85 -0.76 -7.18
N TYR A 355 -10.63 -0.88 -8.24
CA TYR A 355 -11.92 -1.57 -8.31
C TYR A 355 -11.89 -2.59 -9.44
N PHE A 356 -12.92 -3.44 -9.58
CA PHE A 356 -13.14 -4.23 -10.77
C PHE A 356 -14.60 -4.09 -11.23
N CYS A 357 -14.91 -4.49 -12.46
CA CYS A 357 -16.26 -4.45 -12.98
C CYS A 357 -16.63 -5.81 -13.56
N LYS A 358 -17.71 -6.41 -13.03
CA LYS A 358 -18.27 -7.67 -13.55
C LYS A 358 -19.73 -7.46 -13.87
N LYS A 359 -20.06 -7.48 -15.17
CA LYS A 359 -21.44 -7.33 -15.69
C LYS A 359 -21.70 -8.32 -16.81
N LYS A 360 -22.96 -8.78 -16.92
CA LYS A 360 -23.40 -9.77 -17.92
C LYS A 360 -23.04 -9.34 -19.36
N ASN A 361 -23.19 -8.06 -19.68
CA ASN A 361 -22.98 -7.51 -21.03
C ASN A 361 -21.54 -7.15 -21.35
N ILE A 362 -20.67 -7.00 -20.31
CA ILE A 362 -19.28 -6.59 -20.45
C ILE A 362 -18.36 -7.80 -20.33
N GLY A 363 -18.68 -8.69 -19.43
CA GLY A 363 -17.79 -9.70 -18.91
C GLY A 363 -17.16 -9.25 -17.59
N GLU A 364 -15.94 -9.65 -17.33
CA GLU A 364 -15.18 -9.28 -16.14
C GLU A 364 -13.94 -8.49 -16.56
N LEU A 365 -13.87 -7.22 -16.14
CA LEU A 365 -12.71 -6.36 -16.32
C LEU A 365 -11.86 -6.40 -15.05
N ASP A 366 -10.55 -6.60 -15.20
CA ASP A 366 -9.68 -6.92 -14.09
C ASP A 366 -9.55 -5.78 -13.09
N VAL A 367 -9.28 -4.55 -13.57
CA VAL A 367 -9.09 -3.38 -12.71
C VAL A 367 -9.71 -2.13 -13.33
N LEU A 368 -10.32 -1.31 -12.48
CA LEU A 368 -10.73 0.06 -12.75
C LEU A 368 -10.11 0.98 -11.71
N VAL A 369 -9.62 2.12 -12.12
CA VAL A 369 -9.19 3.20 -11.23
C VAL A 369 -9.76 4.54 -11.67
N GLU A 370 -9.86 5.47 -10.74
CA GLU A 370 -9.98 6.88 -11.06
C GLU A 370 -8.59 7.49 -11.17
N MET A 371 -8.32 8.15 -12.26
CA MET A 371 -7.04 8.83 -12.49
C MET A 371 -7.30 10.11 -13.28
N ASP A 372 -6.81 11.23 -12.80
CA ASP A 372 -7.01 12.57 -13.39
C ASP A 372 -8.52 12.90 -13.61
N GLY A 373 -9.39 12.48 -12.68
CA GLY A 373 -10.83 12.71 -12.74
C GLY A 373 -11.60 11.84 -13.78
N LYS A 374 -10.97 10.79 -14.29
CA LYS A 374 -11.54 9.89 -15.31
C LYS A 374 -11.46 8.45 -14.86
N VAL A 375 -12.40 7.63 -15.37
CA VAL A 375 -12.35 6.18 -15.22
C VAL A 375 -11.31 5.62 -16.19
N VAL A 376 -10.34 4.88 -15.67
CA VAL A 376 -9.30 4.23 -16.47
C VAL A 376 -9.39 2.72 -16.29
N PRO A 377 -9.82 1.97 -17.33
CA PRO A 377 -9.84 0.52 -17.30
C PRO A 377 -8.44 -0.04 -17.56
N ILE A 378 -8.12 -1.10 -16.81
CA ILE A 378 -6.84 -1.81 -16.89
C ILE A 378 -7.13 -3.31 -16.97
N GLU A 379 -6.63 -3.96 -18.02
CA GLU A 379 -6.67 -5.42 -18.20
C GLU A 379 -5.30 -5.98 -17.91
N VAL A 380 -5.20 -7.13 -17.24
CA VAL A 380 -3.94 -7.76 -16.85
C VAL A 380 -3.79 -9.10 -17.57
N LYS A 381 -2.76 -9.25 -18.36
CA LYS A 381 -2.51 -10.45 -19.20
C LYS A 381 -1.15 -11.08 -18.87
N SER A 382 -1.17 -12.31 -18.39
CA SER A 382 0.07 -13.08 -18.14
C SER A 382 0.50 -13.96 -19.31
N GLY A 383 -0.39 -14.19 -20.29
CA GLY A 383 -0.15 -15.04 -21.46
C GLY A 383 0.24 -14.29 -22.73
N LYS A 384 0.61 -15.05 -23.78
CA LYS A 384 1.01 -14.52 -25.10
C LYS A 384 -0.13 -13.84 -25.86
N ALA A 385 -1.39 -14.21 -25.60
CA ALA A 385 -2.57 -13.65 -26.28
C ALA A 385 -3.07 -12.35 -25.62
N TYR A 386 -2.17 -11.42 -25.32
CA TYR A 386 -2.48 -10.18 -24.58
C TYR A 386 -3.39 -9.22 -25.36
N LYS A 387 -3.43 -9.29 -26.69
CA LYS A 387 -4.34 -8.51 -27.54
C LYS A 387 -5.78 -9.03 -27.55
N ALA A 388 -6.04 -10.20 -26.95
CA ALA A 388 -7.39 -10.74 -26.82
C ALA A 388 -8.03 -10.27 -25.50
N HIS A 389 -8.75 -9.15 -25.52
CA HIS A 389 -9.33 -8.50 -24.33
C HIS A 389 -10.81 -8.11 -24.54
N LYS A 390 -11.64 -9.12 -24.87
CA LYS A 390 -13.08 -8.94 -25.18
C LYS A 390 -13.85 -8.14 -24.12
N SER A 391 -13.52 -8.32 -22.84
CA SER A 391 -14.19 -7.57 -21.74
C SER A 391 -13.86 -6.08 -21.82
N LEU A 392 -12.60 -5.74 -22.08
CA LEU A 392 -12.17 -4.37 -22.27
C LEU A 392 -12.82 -3.76 -23.53
N ASP A 393 -12.87 -4.49 -24.65
CA ASP A 393 -13.51 -4.03 -25.89
C ASP A 393 -15.01 -3.77 -25.71
N ASN A 394 -15.68 -4.61 -24.94
CA ASN A 394 -17.09 -4.40 -24.60
C ASN A 394 -17.26 -3.20 -23.68
N PHE A 395 -16.36 -3.02 -22.72
CA PHE A 395 -16.40 -1.89 -21.78
C PHE A 395 -16.20 -0.55 -22.50
N MET A 396 -15.24 -0.49 -23.43
CA MET A 396 -14.97 0.72 -24.24
C MET A 396 -16.16 1.17 -25.10
N LYS A 397 -17.12 0.28 -25.37
CA LYS A 397 -18.33 0.58 -26.16
C LYS A 397 -19.48 1.15 -25.34
N ILE A 398 -19.35 1.25 -24.01
CA ILE A 398 -20.40 1.78 -23.15
C ILE A 398 -20.46 3.30 -23.34
N SER A 399 -21.60 3.77 -23.87
CA SER A 399 -21.82 5.18 -24.23
C SER A 399 -21.74 6.15 -23.03
N ASP A 400 -22.09 5.67 -21.83
CA ASP A 400 -22.16 6.48 -20.61
C ASP A 400 -20.79 6.71 -19.94
N CYS A 401 -19.76 5.99 -20.41
CA CYS A 401 -18.39 6.11 -19.91
C CYS A 401 -17.50 6.70 -21.00
N HIS A 402 -17.17 7.98 -20.90
CA HIS A 402 -16.15 8.58 -21.77
C HIS A 402 -14.76 8.03 -21.39
N ILE A 403 -14.40 6.86 -21.96
CA ILE A 403 -13.10 6.23 -21.77
C ILE A 403 -12.14 6.79 -22.82
N GLU A 404 -11.28 7.70 -22.41
CA GLU A 404 -10.26 8.28 -23.30
C GLU A 404 -9.07 7.36 -23.49
N LYS A 405 -8.69 6.60 -22.45
CA LYS A 405 -7.52 5.73 -22.44
C LYS A 405 -7.77 4.49 -21.62
N ALA A 406 -7.30 3.35 -22.14
CA ALA A 406 -7.31 2.08 -21.46
C ALA A 406 -5.89 1.47 -21.49
N TYR A 407 -5.58 0.63 -20.50
CA TYR A 407 -4.30 -0.05 -20.45
C TYR A 407 -4.47 -1.57 -20.48
N VAL A 408 -3.58 -2.24 -21.20
CA VAL A 408 -3.39 -3.70 -21.15
C VAL A 408 -1.99 -3.97 -20.63
N LEU A 409 -1.89 -4.43 -19.39
CA LEU A 409 -0.62 -4.77 -18.76
C LEU A 409 -0.22 -6.20 -19.13
N SER A 410 0.95 -6.37 -19.69
CA SER A 410 1.43 -7.69 -20.14
C SER A 410 2.95 -7.82 -20.12
N VAL A 411 3.46 -8.97 -20.53
CA VAL A 411 4.90 -9.19 -20.73
C VAL A 411 5.43 -8.59 -22.04
N ALA A 412 4.54 -8.10 -22.92
CA ALA A 412 4.94 -7.49 -24.18
C ALA A 412 5.52 -6.09 -23.96
N ASN A 413 6.29 -5.61 -24.93
CA ASN A 413 6.80 -4.24 -24.94
C ASN A 413 5.68 -3.23 -25.20
N MET A 414 5.96 -1.95 -25.03
CA MET A 414 4.96 -0.90 -25.18
C MET A 414 4.52 -0.73 -26.62
N GLU A 415 3.22 -0.62 -26.81
CA GLU A 415 2.55 -0.36 -28.08
C GLU A 415 1.25 0.42 -27.83
N GLN A 416 0.77 1.18 -28.78
CA GLN A 416 -0.52 1.87 -28.68
C GLN A 416 -1.36 1.60 -29.94
N GLU A 417 -2.62 1.18 -29.73
CA GLU A 417 -3.64 1.01 -30.77
C GLU A 417 -4.88 1.83 -30.39
N GLY A 418 -5.06 2.97 -31.04
CA GLY A 418 -6.16 3.90 -30.72
C GLY A 418 -6.11 4.38 -29.26
N SER A 419 -7.17 4.14 -28.50
CA SER A 419 -7.27 4.47 -27.08
C SER A 419 -6.65 3.42 -26.14
N VAL A 420 -6.21 2.27 -26.68
CA VAL A 420 -5.63 1.20 -25.88
C VAL A 420 -4.11 1.28 -25.90
N VAL A 421 -3.50 1.36 -24.72
CA VAL A 421 -2.05 1.31 -24.54
C VAL A 421 -1.66 -0.04 -23.95
N TYR A 422 -0.92 -0.83 -24.71
CA TYR A 422 -0.26 -2.04 -24.24
C TYR A 422 0.99 -1.62 -23.48
N LEU A 423 1.04 -1.94 -22.21
CA LEU A 423 2.08 -1.47 -21.30
C LEU A 423 2.84 -2.67 -20.71
N PRO A 424 4.18 -2.69 -20.76
CA PRO A 424 4.95 -3.69 -20.03
C PRO A 424 4.53 -3.69 -18.56
N ILE A 425 4.22 -4.86 -18.00
CA ILE A 425 3.67 -4.96 -16.65
C ILE A 425 4.55 -4.28 -15.59
N TYR A 426 5.85 -4.32 -15.78
CA TYR A 426 6.80 -3.66 -14.88
C TYR A 426 6.66 -2.13 -14.87
N MET A 427 5.98 -1.52 -15.85
CA MET A 427 5.71 -0.08 -15.89
C MET A 427 4.44 0.33 -15.12
N CYS A 428 3.72 -0.60 -14.50
CA CYS A 428 2.50 -0.27 -13.73
C CYS A 428 2.77 0.76 -12.61
N TYR A 429 4.02 0.90 -12.12
CA TYR A 429 4.40 1.91 -11.14
C TYR A 429 4.26 3.36 -11.65
N LEU A 430 4.19 3.56 -12.97
CA LEU A 430 3.97 4.86 -13.59
C LEU A 430 2.49 5.27 -13.68
N LEU A 431 1.57 4.33 -13.41
CA LEU A 431 0.13 4.60 -13.33
C LEU A 431 -0.18 5.30 -12.00
N LYS A 432 -0.22 6.61 -12.02
CA LYS A 432 -0.50 7.48 -10.87
C LYS A 432 -1.12 8.79 -11.33
N GLU A 433 -1.83 9.46 -10.45
CA GLU A 433 -2.35 10.80 -10.73
C GLU A 433 -1.23 11.78 -11.09
N ARG A 434 -1.51 12.63 -12.06
CA ARG A 434 -0.61 13.73 -12.37
C ARG A 434 -0.67 14.74 -11.23
N LYS A 435 0.49 15.21 -10.80
CA LYS A 435 0.53 16.36 -9.88
C LYS A 435 0.01 17.60 -10.64
N ILE A 436 -1.26 17.91 -10.43
CA ILE A 436 -1.84 19.15 -10.94
C ILE A 436 -1.21 20.29 -10.13
N GLY A 437 -0.75 21.33 -10.82
CA GLY A 437 -0.32 22.58 -10.19
C GLY A 437 -1.47 23.22 -9.40
N LYS A 438 -1.23 24.36 -8.77
CA LYS A 438 -2.27 25.08 -8.01
C LYS A 438 -3.52 25.27 -8.86
N LEU A 439 -4.64 24.69 -8.46
CA LEU A 439 -5.96 25.00 -8.99
C LEU A 439 -6.44 26.27 -8.25
N ILE A 440 -6.23 27.42 -8.83
CA ILE A 440 -6.70 28.70 -8.26
C ILE A 440 -8.04 29.00 -8.92
N VAL A 441 -9.09 29.02 -8.13
CA VAL A 441 -10.38 29.59 -8.52
C VAL A 441 -10.49 30.92 -7.80
N ASP A 442 -10.29 32.00 -8.51
CA ASP A 442 -10.47 33.36 -7.99
C ASP A 442 -11.87 33.82 -8.41
N LEU A 443 -12.68 34.18 -7.43
CA LEU A 443 -13.96 34.81 -7.62
C LEU A 443 -13.77 36.29 -7.30
N ASP A 444 -13.76 37.11 -8.35
CA ASP A 444 -13.82 38.55 -8.20
C ASP A 444 -15.21 38.92 -7.64
N MET A 445 -15.20 39.35 -6.38
CA MET A 445 -16.39 39.81 -5.66
C MET A 445 -16.39 41.34 -5.53
N GLU A 446 -15.48 42.05 -6.22
CA GLU A 446 -15.49 43.53 -6.27
C GLU A 446 -16.71 43.99 -7.06
N GLY A 447 -17.71 44.51 -6.38
CA GLY A 447 -18.92 45.09 -6.97
C GLY A 447 -20.26 44.47 -6.61
N LEU A 448 -20.31 43.55 -5.64
CA LEU A 448 -21.52 43.04 -5.01
C LEU A 448 -21.91 43.84 -3.77
#